data_03a9cd26bf93c6985dd32f703c2f5429
#
_entry.id   03a9cd26bf93c6985dd32f703c2f5429
#
_cell.length_a   1.000
_cell.length_b   1.000
_cell.length_c   1.000
_cell.angle_alpha   90.00
_cell.angle_beta   90.00
_cell.angle_gamma   90.00
#
_symmetry.space_group_name_H-M   'P 1'
#
loop_
_entity.id
_entity.type
_entity.pdbx_description
1 polymer ?
#
loop_
_entity_poly.entity_id
_entity_poly.type
_entity_poly.pdbx_seq_one_letter_code
_entity_poly.pdbx_strand_id
1 'polypeptide(L)'
;MKGLMKYVLLLLSCAALSVSAEDDFGGNISVELSKKLSKKIDISLEEEVRLTQNMSHFDRLASTLGADFKLIKKHLKGGVAYSALLYNEMNYCLLNHRAIATMTGSANAGNFEFSLRARYQATFQDESYGNSHKVNPKQIVRGKASVEYEFAKIKLYPYISAEAYYEIAKKDCNRVKYAVGAKKKIDRHNSVSAGFLFDDKLKSNIYYVQIGYNYKF
;
A
#
# COMPACT_ATOMS: atom_id res chain seq x y z
N MET A 1 -30.53 1.59 0.07
CA MET A 1 -29.34 0.93 0.63
C MET A 1 -29.13 -0.51 0.14
N LYS A 2 -30.16 -1.36 0.08
CA LYS A 2 -30.02 -2.76 -0.42
C LYS A 2 -29.58 -2.86 -1.90
N GLY A 3 -29.89 -1.89 -2.76
CA GLY A 3 -29.49 -1.88 -4.17
C GLY A 3 -28.01 -1.61 -4.39
N LEU A 4 -27.43 -0.61 -3.70
CA LEU A 4 -26.04 -0.23 -3.85
C LEU A 4 -25.07 -1.35 -3.41
N MET A 5 -25.42 -2.08 -2.35
CA MET A 5 -24.65 -3.22 -1.85
C MET A 5 -24.65 -4.39 -2.85
N LYS A 6 -25.72 -4.58 -3.63
CA LYS A 6 -25.77 -5.56 -4.72
C LYS A 6 -24.82 -5.19 -5.87
N TYR A 7 -24.70 -3.91 -6.24
CA TYR A 7 -23.79 -3.46 -7.30
C TYR A 7 -22.32 -3.51 -6.87
N VAL A 8 -22.02 -3.24 -5.60
CA VAL A 8 -20.67 -3.41 -5.05
C VAL A 8 -20.27 -4.87 -5.01
N LEU A 9 -21.18 -5.78 -4.61
CA LEU A 9 -20.94 -7.22 -4.68
C LEU A 9 -20.79 -7.72 -6.12
N LEU A 10 -21.58 -7.19 -7.08
CA LEU A 10 -21.49 -7.54 -8.50
C LEU A 10 -20.18 -7.08 -9.12
N LEU A 11 -19.69 -5.87 -8.79
CA LEU A 11 -18.39 -5.37 -9.22
C LEU A 11 -17.23 -6.19 -8.62
N LEU A 12 -17.37 -6.62 -7.37
CA LEU A 12 -16.40 -7.52 -6.71
C LEU A 12 -16.37 -8.91 -7.35
N SER A 13 -17.54 -9.44 -7.78
CA SER A 13 -17.62 -10.75 -8.44
C SER A 13 -17.10 -10.70 -9.88
N CYS A 14 -17.28 -9.60 -10.62
CA CYS A 14 -16.73 -9.44 -11.96
C CYS A 14 -15.21 -9.33 -11.98
N ALA A 15 -14.60 -8.73 -10.94
CA ALA A 15 -13.13 -8.66 -10.81
C ALA A 15 -12.49 -10.04 -10.54
N ALA A 16 -13.25 -10.99 -9.99
CA ALA A 16 -12.77 -12.34 -9.70
C ALA A 16 -12.78 -13.30 -10.92
N LEU A 17 -13.41 -12.90 -12.03
CA LEU A 17 -13.62 -13.80 -13.18
C LEU A 17 -12.56 -13.68 -14.29
N SER A 18 -11.59 -12.79 -14.17
CA SER A 18 -10.55 -12.54 -15.19
C SER A 18 -9.15 -13.00 -14.82
N VAL A 19 -9.01 -13.92 -13.85
CA VAL A 19 -7.70 -14.51 -13.52
C VAL A 19 -7.38 -15.56 -14.58
N SER A 20 -6.35 -15.29 -15.42
CA SER A 20 -5.84 -16.27 -16.35
C SER A 20 -4.98 -17.30 -15.64
N ALA A 21 -4.75 -18.48 -16.24
CA ALA A 21 -3.99 -19.56 -15.62
C ALA A 21 -2.49 -19.23 -15.38
N GLU A 22 -2.01 -18.11 -15.93
CA GLU A 22 -0.64 -17.62 -15.75
C GLU A 22 -0.51 -16.54 -14.64
N ASP A 23 -1.63 -16.06 -14.09
CA ASP A 23 -1.64 -15.00 -13.08
C ASP A 23 -1.50 -15.59 -11.67
N ASP A 24 -0.69 -14.96 -10.82
CA ASP A 24 -0.52 -15.34 -9.42
C ASP A 24 -1.55 -14.64 -8.52
N PHE A 25 -1.98 -15.34 -7.48
CA PHE A 25 -2.87 -14.80 -6.46
C PHE A 25 -2.17 -14.76 -5.10
N GLY A 26 -2.21 -13.60 -4.46
CA GLY A 26 -1.52 -13.36 -3.19
C GLY A 26 -2.39 -12.73 -2.11
N GLY A 27 -1.84 -12.69 -0.90
CA GLY A 27 -2.40 -12.01 0.25
C GLY A 27 -1.47 -10.90 0.75
N ASN A 28 -2.06 -9.80 1.22
CA ASN A 28 -1.35 -8.72 1.88
C ASN A 28 -2.09 -8.35 3.16
N ILE A 29 -1.50 -8.65 4.31
CA ILE A 29 -2.09 -8.40 5.63
C ILE A 29 -1.22 -7.35 6.31
N SER A 30 -1.83 -6.26 6.81
CA SER A 30 -1.11 -5.22 7.52
C SER A 30 -1.77 -4.84 8.85
N VAL A 31 -0.94 -4.51 9.82
CA VAL A 31 -1.33 -3.92 11.09
C VAL A 31 -0.55 -2.63 11.26
N GLU A 32 -1.24 -1.52 11.46
CA GLU A 32 -0.64 -0.21 11.71
C GLU A 32 -1.03 0.29 13.09
N LEU A 33 -0.02 0.68 13.86
CA LEU A 33 -0.15 1.39 15.13
C LEU A 33 0.26 2.84 14.91
N SER A 34 -0.63 3.79 15.18
CA SER A 34 -0.33 5.21 14.98
C SER A 34 -0.60 6.03 16.23
N LYS A 35 0.27 7.01 16.48
CA LYS A 35 0.15 7.92 17.62
C LYS A 35 0.41 9.36 17.18
N LYS A 36 -0.46 10.23 17.65
CA LYS A 36 -0.30 11.67 17.45
C LYS A 36 0.63 12.23 18.51
N LEU A 37 1.87 12.59 18.14
CA LEU A 37 2.82 13.21 19.06
C LEU A 37 2.53 14.70 19.31
N SER A 38 2.08 15.40 18.25
CA SER A 38 1.73 16.82 18.35
C SER A 38 0.61 17.17 17.37
N LYS A 39 0.17 18.44 17.34
CA LYS A 39 -0.82 18.89 16.35
C LYS A 39 -0.34 18.73 14.90
N LYS A 40 1.00 18.66 14.69
CA LYS A 40 1.62 18.62 13.36
C LYS A 40 2.32 17.30 13.06
N ILE A 41 2.58 16.45 14.05
CA ILE A 41 3.42 15.24 13.90
C ILE A 41 2.62 14.02 14.35
N ASP A 42 2.49 13.05 13.46
CA ASP A 42 1.97 11.73 13.72
C ASP A 42 3.10 10.71 13.48
N ILE A 43 3.25 9.70 14.35
CA ILE A 43 4.17 8.57 14.16
C ILE A 43 3.38 7.29 13.92
N SER A 44 3.94 6.37 13.16
CA SER A 44 3.33 5.07 12.90
C SER A 44 4.36 3.94 12.88
N LEU A 45 3.92 2.77 13.31
CA LEU A 45 4.59 1.50 13.12
C LEU A 45 3.63 0.59 12.34
N GLU A 46 4.07 0.11 11.19
CA GLU A 46 3.29 -0.79 10.32
C GLU A 46 4.06 -2.11 10.14
N GLU A 47 3.36 -3.21 10.37
CA GLU A 47 3.80 -4.55 10.03
C GLU A 47 2.98 -5.06 8.85
N GLU A 48 3.64 -5.43 7.76
CA GLU A 48 3.01 -5.97 6.55
C GLU A 48 3.55 -7.38 6.27
N VAL A 49 2.66 -8.35 6.18
CA VAL A 49 2.96 -9.70 5.70
C VAL A 49 2.42 -9.87 4.29
N ARG A 50 3.25 -10.38 3.40
CA ARG A 50 2.87 -10.69 2.03
C ARG A 50 3.00 -12.17 1.74
N LEU A 51 1.95 -12.72 1.12
CA LEU A 51 1.89 -14.07 0.60
C LEU A 51 1.77 -14.03 -0.93
N THR A 52 2.37 -14.99 -1.61
CA THR A 52 2.35 -15.19 -3.07
C THR A 52 2.10 -16.66 -3.40
N GLN A 53 2.15 -17.05 -4.66
CA GLN A 53 1.96 -18.43 -5.12
C GLN A 53 0.64 -19.03 -4.58
N ASN A 54 -0.48 -18.37 -4.93
CA ASN A 54 -1.81 -18.75 -4.45
C ASN A 54 -1.91 -18.81 -2.91
N MET A 55 -1.29 -17.82 -2.23
CA MET A 55 -1.20 -17.69 -0.76
C MET A 55 -0.41 -18.81 -0.05
N SER A 56 0.26 -19.70 -0.79
CA SER A 56 1.01 -20.81 -0.21
C SER A 56 2.44 -20.45 0.19
N HIS A 57 3.00 -19.36 -0.39
CA HIS A 57 4.37 -18.95 -0.12
C HIS A 57 4.41 -17.61 0.66
N PHE A 58 5.11 -17.63 1.77
CA PHE A 58 5.45 -16.40 2.50
C PHE A 58 6.55 -15.65 1.74
N ASP A 59 6.20 -14.50 1.13
CA ASP A 59 7.12 -13.69 0.32
C ASP A 59 7.98 -12.78 1.20
N ARG A 60 7.34 -12.01 2.08
CA ARG A 60 8.08 -11.09 2.96
C ARG A 60 7.29 -10.62 4.17
N LEU A 61 8.07 -10.19 5.19
CA LEU A 61 7.64 -9.34 6.29
C LEU A 61 8.27 -7.95 6.10
N ALA A 62 7.47 -6.90 6.29
CA ALA A 62 7.95 -5.52 6.25
C ALA A 62 7.55 -4.80 7.53
N SER A 63 8.55 -4.41 8.34
CA SER A 63 8.38 -3.57 9.53
C SER A 63 8.73 -2.13 9.16
N THR A 64 7.77 -1.21 9.24
CA THR A 64 7.94 0.19 8.80
C THR A 64 7.67 1.14 9.95
N LEU A 65 8.66 1.94 10.32
CA LEU A 65 8.52 3.06 11.26
C LEU A 65 8.44 4.36 10.46
N GLY A 66 7.38 5.14 10.68
CA GLY A 66 7.11 6.36 9.95
C GLY A 66 6.86 7.57 10.84
N ALA A 67 7.10 8.74 10.28
CA ALA A 67 6.72 10.04 10.85
C ALA A 67 6.12 10.91 9.76
N ASP A 68 4.89 11.38 9.99
CA ASP A 68 4.16 12.26 9.10
C ASP A 68 4.07 13.67 9.68
N PHE A 69 4.31 14.68 8.84
CA PHE A 69 4.29 16.09 9.16
C PHE A 69 3.15 16.79 8.40
N LYS A 70 2.24 17.42 9.11
CA LYS A 70 1.16 18.23 8.52
C LYS A 70 1.72 19.59 8.13
N LEU A 71 2.04 19.78 6.85
CA LEU A 71 2.59 21.04 6.31
C LEU A 71 1.48 22.07 6.13
N ILE A 72 0.38 21.70 5.48
CA ILE A 72 -0.82 22.50 5.35
C ILE A 72 -1.98 21.67 5.87
N LYS A 73 -2.71 22.21 6.87
CA LYS A 73 -3.82 21.51 7.52
C LYS A 73 -4.82 21.01 6.49
N LYS A 74 -5.11 19.70 6.49
CA LYS A 74 -6.03 18.98 5.60
C LYS A 74 -5.62 18.88 4.12
N HIS A 75 -4.59 19.59 3.66
CA HIS A 75 -4.27 19.66 2.23
C HIS A 75 -2.91 19.06 1.88
N LEU A 76 -1.89 19.26 2.72
CA LEU A 76 -0.53 18.82 2.41
C LEU A 76 0.13 18.16 3.61
N LYS A 77 0.65 16.96 3.40
CA LYS A 77 1.45 16.19 4.36
C LYS A 77 2.78 15.82 3.73
N GLY A 78 3.87 15.96 4.47
CA GLY A 78 5.14 15.34 4.19
C GLY A 78 5.34 14.17 5.15
N GLY A 79 6.17 13.19 4.79
CA GLY A 79 6.49 12.08 5.68
C GLY A 79 7.84 11.48 5.34
N VAL A 80 8.47 10.90 6.36
CA VAL A 80 9.66 10.06 6.22
C VAL A 80 9.41 8.73 6.91
N ALA A 81 9.97 7.65 6.37
CA ALA A 81 9.86 6.35 6.99
C ALA A 81 11.10 5.51 6.71
N TYR A 82 11.32 4.55 7.58
CA TYR A 82 12.29 3.50 7.43
C TYR A 82 11.60 2.15 7.50
N SER A 83 11.93 1.23 6.56
CA SER A 83 11.40 -0.12 6.55
C SER A 83 12.54 -1.14 6.58
N ALA A 84 12.43 -2.11 7.48
CA ALA A 84 13.17 -3.36 7.43
C ALA A 84 12.31 -4.38 6.65
N LEU A 85 12.89 -4.99 5.62
CA LEU A 85 12.20 -5.90 4.70
C LEU A 85 12.87 -7.25 4.77
N LEU A 86 12.23 -8.22 5.41
CA LEU A 86 12.69 -9.59 5.46
C LEU A 86 12.00 -10.37 4.32
N TYR A 87 12.78 -10.69 3.28
CA TYR A 87 12.33 -11.52 2.17
C TYR A 87 12.65 -12.97 2.47
N ASN A 88 11.69 -13.84 2.18
CA ASN A 88 11.87 -15.27 2.26
C ASN A 88 12.21 -15.82 0.86
N GLU A 89 13.46 -16.12 0.65
CA GLU A 89 13.92 -16.89 -0.50
C GLU A 89 13.89 -18.37 -0.13
N MET A 90 13.76 -19.28 -1.12
CA MET A 90 13.51 -20.71 -0.85
C MET A 90 14.49 -21.34 0.16
N ASN A 91 15.73 -20.87 0.25
CA ASN A 91 16.78 -21.45 1.08
C ASN A 91 17.36 -20.52 2.15
N TYR A 92 17.00 -19.23 2.14
CA TYR A 92 17.55 -18.22 3.06
C TYR A 92 16.63 -17.01 3.17
N CYS A 93 16.85 -16.20 4.18
CA CYS A 93 16.16 -14.92 4.35
C CYS A 93 17.09 -13.76 4.03
N LEU A 94 16.62 -12.77 3.26
CA LEU A 94 17.35 -11.54 2.95
C LEU A 94 16.74 -10.38 3.71
N LEU A 95 17.57 -9.64 4.46
CA LEU A 95 17.17 -8.42 5.13
C LEU A 95 17.57 -7.20 4.30
N ASN A 96 16.61 -6.51 3.74
CA ASN A 96 16.82 -5.26 3.03
C ASN A 96 16.34 -4.07 3.85
N HIS A 97 17.00 -2.95 3.70
CA HIS A 97 16.70 -1.70 4.38
C HIS A 97 16.15 -0.68 3.38
N ARG A 98 15.08 0.03 3.75
CA ARG A 98 14.48 1.01 2.84
C ARG A 98 14.25 2.33 3.54
N ALA A 99 14.81 3.40 2.97
CA ALA A 99 14.49 4.78 3.32
C ALA A 99 13.37 5.28 2.40
N ILE A 100 12.41 6.02 2.97
CA ILE A 100 11.22 6.50 2.27
C ILE A 100 11.02 7.97 2.60
N ALA A 101 10.74 8.78 1.57
CA ALA A 101 10.21 10.13 1.72
C ALA A 101 8.89 10.24 0.94
N THR A 102 7.88 10.89 1.53
CA THR A 102 6.55 11.03 0.91
C THR A 102 6.06 12.47 0.97
N MET A 103 5.29 12.84 -0.04
CA MET A 103 4.48 14.05 -0.04
C MET A 103 3.08 13.70 -0.52
N THR A 104 2.05 14.09 0.22
CA THR A 104 0.65 13.81 -0.10
C THR A 104 -0.14 15.08 -0.08
N GLY A 105 -0.76 15.41 -1.22
CA GLY A 105 -1.75 16.47 -1.34
C GLY A 105 -3.15 15.86 -1.33
N SER A 106 -4.12 16.49 -0.63
CA SER A 106 -5.52 16.09 -0.60
C SER A 106 -6.44 17.26 -0.82
N ALA A 107 -7.56 17.02 -1.50
CA ALA A 107 -8.64 17.98 -1.70
C ALA A 107 -9.99 17.27 -1.51
N ASN A 108 -10.95 17.96 -0.87
CA ASN A 108 -12.29 17.43 -0.64
C ASN A 108 -13.31 18.17 -1.51
N ALA A 109 -14.21 17.40 -2.15
CA ALA A 109 -15.36 17.92 -2.88
C ALA A 109 -16.62 17.17 -2.41
N GLY A 110 -17.39 17.80 -1.54
CA GLY A 110 -18.52 17.14 -0.87
C GLY A 110 -18.04 15.95 -0.02
N ASN A 111 -18.55 14.76 -0.33
CA ASN A 111 -18.17 13.52 0.34
C ASN A 111 -16.99 12.81 -0.34
N PHE A 112 -16.42 13.36 -1.40
CA PHE A 112 -15.27 12.80 -2.07
C PHE A 112 -13.98 13.43 -1.52
N GLU A 113 -12.98 12.57 -1.26
CA GLU A 113 -11.60 12.96 -1.02
C GLU A 113 -10.74 12.50 -2.19
N PHE A 114 -10.09 13.46 -2.85
CA PHE A 114 -9.09 13.21 -3.88
C PHE A 114 -7.70 13.35 -3.27
N SER A 115 -6.81 12.42 -3.51
CA SER A 115 -5.44 12.54 -3.05
C SER A 115 -4.42 12.15 -4.12
N LEU A 116 -3.30 12.90 -4.14
CA LEU A 116 -2.12 12.63 -4.92
C LEU A 116 -0.93 12.45 -3.97
N ARG A 117 -0.23 11.34 -4.09
CA ARG A 117 0.97 11.05 -3.29
C ARG A 117 2.17 10.82 -4.19
N ALA A 118 3.22 11.58 -3.98
CA ALA A 118 4.55 11.30 -4.49
C ALA A 118 5.37 10.62 -3.39
N ARG A 119 6.11 9.55 -3.74
CA ARG A 119 6.98 8.81 -2.82
C ARG A 119 8.31 8.51 -3.51
N TYR A 120 9.39 8.90 -2.86
CA TYR A 120 10.73 8.43 -3.18
C TYR A 120 11.12 7.31 -2.22
N GLN A 121 11.73 6.25 -2.73
CA GLN A 121 12.27 5.17 -1.91
C GLN A 121 13.64 4.72 -2.40
N ALA A 122 14.57 4.53 -1.48
CA ALA A 122 15.88 3.93 -1.71
C ALA A 122 15.96 2.63 -0.90
N THR A 123 16.09 1.50 -1.59
CA THR A 123 16.19 0.17 -0.97
C THR A 123 17.63 -0.31 -1.08
N PHE A 124 18.28 -0.46 0.06
CA PHE A 124 19.59 -1.05 0.23
C PHE A 124 19.39 -2.56 0.33
N GLN A 125 19.88 -3.27 -0.67
CA GLN A 125 19.73 -4.71 -0.80
C GLN A 125 20.88 -5.38 -0.09
N ASP A 126 20.59 -6.50 0.57
CA ASP A 126 21.59 -7.35 1.18
C ASP A 126 22.41 -8.04 0.07
N GLU A 127 23.71 -7.85 0.07
CA GLU A 127 24.66 -8.46 -0.87
C GLU A 127 25.37 -9.68 -0.27
N SER A 128 24.98 -10.10 0.92
CA SER A 128 25.40 -11.37 1.51
C SER A 128 25.00 -12.52 0.60
N TYR A 129 25.65 -13.64 0.72
CA TYR A 129 25.37 -14.84 -0.08
C TYR A 129 25.62 -14.72 -1.59
N GLY A 130 26.50 -13.82 -2.03
CA GLY A 130 26.89 -13.71 -3.43
C GLY A 130 25.88 -13.03 -4.36
N ASN A 131 24.81 -12.45 -3.79
CA ASN A 131 23.84 -11.65 -4.53
C ASN A 131 24.40 -10.26 -4.81
N SER A 132 25.19 -10.11 -5.88
CA SER A 132 25.63 -8.80 -6.33
C SER A 132 24.52 -8.09 -7.09
N HIS A 133 24.12 -6.92 -6.63
CA HIS A 133 23.17 -6.07 -7.33
C HIS A 133 23.90 -5.02 -8.16
N LYS A 134 23.54 -4.91 -9.45
CA LYS A 134 24.13 -3.92 -10.37
C LYS A 134 23.96 -2.47 -9.90
N VAL A 135 22.88 -2.19 -9.15
CA VAL A 135 22.55 -0.88 -8.58
C VAL A 135 22.07 -1.04 -7.15
N ASN A 136 22.87 -0.55 -6.20
CA ASN A 136 22.53 -0.51 -4.78
C ASN A 136 22.88 0.88 -4.20
N PRO A 137 21.92 1.67 -3.64
CA PRO A 137 20.53 1.31 -3.42
C PRO A 137 19.67 1.34 -4.69
N LYS A 138 18.65 0.47 -4.75
CA LYS A 138 17.59 0.54 -5.75
C LYS A 138 16.68 1.71 -5.46
N GLN A 139 16.65 2.69 -6.37
CA GLN A 139 15.89 3.93 -6.22
C GLN A 139 14.64 3.92 -7.10
N ILE A 140 13.49 4.20 -6.49
CA ILE A 140 12.19 4.23 -7.17
C ILE A 140 11.42 5.47 -6.75
N VAL A 141 10.84 6.17 -7.73
CA VAL A 141 9.82 7.19 -7.53
C VAL A 141 8.46 6.57 -7.78
N ARG A 142 7.49 6.83 -6.89
CA ARG A 142 6.12 6.32 -7.01
C ARG A 142 5.15 7.49 -7.00
N GLY A 143 4.20 7.46 -7.91
CA GLY A 143 3.07 8.38 -7.97
C GLY A 143 1.78 7.63 -7.73
N LYS A 144 0.97 8.01 -6.73
CA LYS A 144 -0.33 7.41 -6.45
C LYS A 144 -1.42 8.46 -6.51
N ALA A 145 -2.46 8.19 -7.29
CA ALA A 145 -3.72 8.92 -7.27
C ALA A 145 -4.78 8.05 -6.59
N SER A 146 -5.62 8.64 -5.74
CA SER A 146 -6.75 7.92 -5.14
C SER A 146 -7.97 8.81 -4.95
N VAL A 147 -9.13 8.17 -5.01
CA VAL A 147 -10.44 8.77 -4.73
C VAL A 147 -11.10 7.92 -3.66
N GLU A 148 -11.54 8.57 -2.59
CA GLU A 148 -12.28 7.96 -1.48
C GLU A 148 -13.64 8.65 -1.35
N TYR A 149 -14.71 7.89 -1.06
CA TYR A 149 -16.04 8.42 -0.81
C TYR A 149 -16.45 8.17 0.65
N GLU A 150 -16.93 9.20 1.35
CA GLU A 150 -17.34 9.09 2.73
C GLU A 150 -18.84 8.77 2.87
N PHE A 151 -19.19 7.58 3.36
CA PHE A 151 -20.50 7.27 3.89
C PHE A 151 -20.54 7.58 5.40
N ALA A 152 -20.77 8.82 5.76
CA ALA A 152 -20.68 9.33 7.15
C ALA A 152 -21.55 8.53 8.14
N LYS A 153 -22.80 8.14 7.76
CA LYS A 153 -23.75 7.42 8.62
C LYS A 153 -23.25 6.06 9.10
N ILE A 154 -22.52 5.35 8.24
CA ILE A 154 -22.00 4.00 8.52
C ILE A 154 -20.48 3.97 8.70
N LYS A 155 -19.83 5.13 8.63
CA LYS A 155 -18.37 5.31 8.72
C LYS A 155 -17.60 4.38 7.78
N LEU A 156 -18.11 4.22 6.57
CA LEU A 156 -17.54 3.40 5.50
C LEU A 156 -16.95 4.31 4.44
N TYR A 157 -15.74 3.99 4.00
CA TYR A 157 -14.93 4.78 3.06
C TYR A 157 -14.45 3.87 1.92
N PRO A 158 -15.28 3.61 0.88
CA PRO A 158 -14.81 2.93 -0.32
C PRO A 158 -13.83 3.81 -1.07
N TYR A 159 -12.81 3.17 -1.66
CA TYR A 159 -11.78 3.86 -2.42
C TYR A 159 -11.37 3.10 -3.68
N ILE A 160 -10.87 3.86 -4.63
CA ILE A 160 -10.12 3.36 -5.79
C ILE A 160 -8.79 4.10 -5.86
N SER A 161 -7.75 3.44 -6.36
CA SER A 161 -6.46 4.09 -6.55
C SER A 161 -5.65 3.45 -7.67
N ALA A 162 -4.79 4.27 -8.30
CA ALA A 162 -3.75 3.83 -9.22
C ALA A 162 -2.40 4.34 -8.75
N GLU A 163 -1.37 3.51 -8.84
CA GLU A 163 -0.01 3.84 -8.41
C GLU A 163 1.01 3.36 -9.43
N ALA A 164 1.79 4.27 -10.00
CA ALA A 164 2.87 4.00 -10.95
C ALA A 164 4.23 4.00 -10.25
N TYR A 165 5.15 3.16 -10.76
CA TYR A 165 6.50 2.97 -10.24
C TYR A 165 7.52 3.29 -11.32
N TYR A 166 8.34 4.31 -11.11
CA TYR A 166 9.43 4.69 -11.98
C TYR A 166 10.77 4.32 -11.35
N GLU A 167 11.50 3.41 -11.98
CA GLU A 167 12.83 2.97 -11.52
C GLU A 167 13.89 3.89 -12.12
N ILE A 168 14.60 4.68 -11.29
CA ILE A 168 15.52 5.73 -11.73
C ILE A 168 16.67 5.15 -12.57
N ALA A 169 17.27 4.03 -12.14
CA ALA A 169 18.40 3.42 -12.84
C ALA A 169 18.04 2.89 -14.23
N LYS A 170 16.81 2.41 -14.40
CA LYS A 170 16.32 1.89 -15.69
C LYS A 170 15.68 2.94 -16.56
N LYS A 171 15.36 4.11 -15.98
CA LYS A 171 14.63 5.21 -16.63
C LYS A 171 13.29 4.73 -17.21
N ASP A 172 12.61 3.83 -16.52
CA ASP A 172 11.41 3.16 -17.01
C ASP A 172 10.33 3.04 -15.95
N CYS A 173 9.06 3.13 -16.40
CA CYS A 173 7.87 2.86 -15.60
C CYS A 173 7.46 1.40 -15.82
N ASN A 174 7.95 0.52 -14.98
CA ASN A 174 7.86 -0.93 -15.18
C ASN A 174 6.78 -1.62 -14.35
N ARG A 175 5.95 -0.84 -13.65
CA ARG A 175 4.93 -1.39 -12.75
C ARG A 175 3.83 -0.38 -12.48
N VAL A 176 2.59 -0.82 -12.61
CA VAL A 176 1.41 -0.07 -12.19
C VAL A 176 0.58 -0.93 -11.26
N LYS A 177 0.02 -0.31 -10.22
CA LYS A 177 -0.88 -0.98 -9.29
C LYS A 177 -2.23 -0.30 -9.29
N TYR A 178 -3.28 -1.07 -9.41
CA TYR A 178 -4.65 -0.62 -9.26
C TYR A 178 -5.24 -1.26 -8.01
N ALA A 179 -5.91 -0.48 -7.19
CA ALA A 179 -6.56 -1.01 -6.00
C ALA A 179 -7.99 -0.49 -5.88
N VAL A 180 -8.86 -1.38 -5.43
CA VAL A 180 -10.24 -1.08 -5.04
C VAL A 180 -10.50 -1.70 -3.68
N GLY A 181 -11.17 -0.97 -2.80
CA GLY A 181 -11.44 -1.49 -1.46
C GLY A 181 -12.33 -0.57 -0.66
N ALA A 182 -12.47 -0.88 0.61
CA ALA A 182 -13.19 -0.07 1.56
C ALA A 182 -12.50 -0.10 2.93
N LYS A 183 -12.51 1.05 3.59
CA LYS A 183 -12.08 1.21 4.97
C LYS A 183 -13.31 1.46 5.83
N LYS A 184 -13.43 0.79 6.96
CA LYS A 184 -14.49 1.00 7.95
C LYS A 184 -13.89 1.45 9.27
N LYS A 185 -14.30 2.61 9.76
CA LYS A 185 -14.00 3.04 11.13
C LYS A 185 -14.97 2.33 12.09
N ILE A 186 -14.44 1.50 12.98
CA ILE A 186 -15.22 0.82 14.02
C ILE A 186 -15.52 1.81 15.14
N ASP A 187 -14.49 2.49 15.62
CA ASP A 187 -14.58 3.53 16.65
C ASP A 187 -13.55 4.66 16.40
N ARG A 188 -13.19 5.41 17.44
CA ARG A 188 -12.23 6.54 17.35
C ARG A 188 -10.79 6.08 17.16
N HIS A 189 -10.48 4.88 17.62
CA HIS A 189 -9.13 4.30 17.64
C HIS A 189 -8.95 3.23 16.58
N ASN A 190 -10.01 2.46 16.27
CA ASN A 190 -9.98 1.25 15.47
C ASN A 190 -10.56 1.45 14.09
N SER A 191 -9.84 1.03 13.07
CA SER A 191 -10.36 0.91 11.70
C SER A 191 -9.83 -0.35 11.02
N VAL A 192 -10.67 -0.95 10.18
CA VAL A 192 -10.33 -2.09 9.33
C VAL A 192 -10.46 -1.70 7.88
N SER A 193 -9.67 -2.31 7.02
CA SER A 193 -9.77 -2.16 5.58
C SER A 193 -9.71 -3.51 4.90
N ALA A 194 -10.44 -3.64 3.79
CA ALA A 194 -10.36 -4.79 2.91
C ALA A 194 -10.44 -4.31 1.46
N GLY A 195 -9.75 -5.02 0.57
CA GLY A 195 -9.72 -4.64 -0.84
C GLY A 195 -8.98 -5.64 -1.71
N PHE A 196 -8.97 -5.32 -2.99
CA PHE A 196 -8.23 -6.04 -4.01
C PHE A 196 -7.20 -5.10 -4.63
N LEU A 197 -6.03 -5.66 -4.92
CA LEU A 197 -4.94 -4.98 -5.60
C LEU A 197 -4.55 -5.80 -6.82
N PHE A 198 -4.60 -5.19 -7.98
CA PHE A 198 -4.01 -5.70 -9.20
C PHE A 198 -2.63 -5.06 -9.39
N ASP A 199 -1.59 -5.87 -9.46
CA ASP A 199 -0.20 -5.49 -9.59
C ASP A 199 0.28 -5.87 -10.99
N ASP A 200 0.17 -4.92 -11.92
CA ASP A 200 0.59 -5.05 -13.30
C ASP A 200 2.11 -4.79 -13.39
N LYS A 201 2.85 -5.84 -13.65
CA LYS A 201 4.26 -5.80 -13.97
C LYS A 201 4.42 -6.22 -15.42
N LEU A 202 5.35 -5.63 -16.16
CA LEU A 202 5.59 -5.90 -17.58
C LEU A 202 5.73 -7.39 -17.95
N LYS A 203 6.02 -8.27 -16.99
CA LYS A 203 6.29 -9.70 -17.24
C LYS A 203 5.41 -10.66 -16.44
N SER A 204 4.63 -10.18 -15.49
CA SER A 204 3.79 -11.03 -14.65
C SER A 204 2.76 -10.19 -13.90
N ASN A 205 1.54 -10.65 -13.85
CA ASN A 205 0.45 -10.03 -13.13
C ASN A 205 0.24 -10.75 -11.81
N ILE A 206 -0.06 -10.02 -10.76
CA ILE A 206 -0.38 -10.62 -9.46
C ILE A 206 -1.63 -9.92 -8.89
N TYR A 207 -2.60 -10.71 -8.47
CA TYR A 207 -3.77 -10.24 -7.76
C TYR A 207 -3.58 -10.46 -6.26
N TYR A 208 -3.82 -9.43 -5.45
CA TYR A 208 -3.74 -9.54 -3.99
C TYR A 208 -5.07 -9.24 -3.34
N VAL A 209 -5.48 -10.06 -2.39
CA VAL A 209 -6.42 -9.63 -1.35
C VAL A 209 -5.66 -8.84 -0.31
N GLN A 210 -6.18 -7.68 0.04
CA GLN A 210 -5.59 -6.82 1.07
C GLN A 210 -6.51 -6.77 2.28
N ILE A 211 -5.94 -6.97 3.46
CA ILE A 211 -6.62 -6.80 4.74
C ILE A 211 -5.73 -5.95 5.63
N GLY A 212 -6.30 -4.88 6.19
CA GLY A 212 -5.56 -3.98 7.07
C GLY A 212 -6.33 -3.70 8.35
N TYR A 213 -5.60 -3.60 9.44
CA TYR A 213 -6.08 -3.11 10.71
C TYR A 213 -5.24 -1.91 11.14
N ASN A 214 -5.88 -0.84 11.56
CA ASN A 214 -5.20 0.34 12.08
C ASN A 214 -5.73 0.68 13.46
N TYR A 215 -4.80 0.84 14.41
CA TYR A 215 -5.05 1.33 15.75
C TYR A 215 -4.41 2.69 15.97
N LYS A 216 -5.19 3.64 16.44
CA LYS A 216 -4.75 5.01 16.71
C LYS A 216 -4.85 5.32 18.20
N PHE A 217 -3.70 5.56 18.85
CA PHE A 217 -3.60 6.00 20.23
C PHE A 217 -4.10 7.43 20.44
#